data_3b9a8eb968bbfc3ee7817e00cc93159c
#
_entry.id   3b9a8eb968bbfc3ee7817e00cc93159c
#
_cell.length_a   1.000
_cell.length_b   1.000
_cell.length_c   1.000
_cell.angle_alpha   90.00
_cell.angle_beta   90.00
_cell.angle_gamma   90.00
#
_symmetry.space_group_name_H-M   'P 1'
#
loop_
_entity.id
_entity.type
_entity.pdbx_description
1 polymer ?
#
loop_
_entity_poly.entity_id
_entity_poly.type
_entity_poly.pdbx_seq_one_letter_code
_entity_poly.pdbx_strand_id
1 'polypeptide(L)'
;MNGKRAVRWGAVVSLVAVLAAIAGGSTARGASQDGYTLRIGVVVPFTGASAVFGPAYAKAAGLAVQQAKTALKQAGVDITLQIEYADDGTTPEGGVNAARKLISKGADCILGALTSGSSIAIAQAATVPAQVPQIGPNNSSPALTDLKDNGYFFRTMPSDTLQAPILARLIRDELGQGKTISLAGRNDAFGTGLLPILKRSLERLGMKTQGPLLYDPTAASYNSEADDIVKGNPDAYVILDFPANYAKIGSALLRTGKFNGRKLFVAGGWPSTIPDFIPAASLEGARGTVAGSTTGTKASDAFDKLFASKPGTQQRQTLDSNNFDGAMICILASVAANSGKGSDIVKQIQRVASTPGKTYTYLNLTAAIKALKAGKDINYEGAGGPVDFDANGDLRAALYNVFTYKDGKQSVIRQLKIKK
;
A
#
# COMPACT_ATOMS: atom_id res chain seq x y z
N MET A 1 88.07 14.50 -13.83
CA MET A 1 88.61 13.65 -14.93
C MET A 1 87.43 13.43 -15.87
N ASN A 2 87.49 14.09 -17.00
CA ASN A 2 87.41 13.62 -18.38
C ASN A 2 86.11 12.81 -18.72
N GLY A 3 85.35 13.13 -19.74
CA GLY A 3 85.54 14.00 -20.94
C GLY A 3 84.25 13.91 -21.77
N LYS A 4 83.89 15.01 -22.30
CA LYS A 4 83.78 15.40 -23.71
C LYS A 4 82.87 14.63 -24.68
N ARG A 5 81.88 15.39 -25.16
CA ARG A 5 81.57 15.68 -26.61
C ARG A 5 80.83 14.55 -27.36
N ALA A 6 79.82 14.80 -28.19
CA ALA A 6 79.69 15.79 -29.25
C ALA A 6 78.28 15.93 -29.75
N VAL A 7 77.98 17.13 -30.22
CA VAL A 7 76.87 17.60 -31.02
C VAL A 7 76.86 16.97 -32.40
N ARG A 8 75.67 16.68 -33.00
CA ARG A 8 75.45 16.83 -34.43
C ARG A 8 74.01 17.13 -34.81
N TRP A 9 73.92 18.12 -35.62
CA TRP A 9 72.77 18.73 -36.28
C TRP A 9 72.19 17.82 -37.38
N GLY A 10 70.92 17.94 -37.71
CA GLY A 10 70.37 17.41 -38.94
C GLY A 10 68.88 17.59 -39.15
N ALA A 11 68.57 18.68 -39.85
CA ALA A 11 67.58 18.83 -40.90
C ALA A 11 66.06 18.83 -40.54
N VAL A 12 65.47 20.02 -40.66
CA VAL A 12 64.06 20.32 -40.83
C VAL A 12 63.56 19.78 -42.17
N VAL A 13 62.48 19.01 -42.16
CA VAL A 13 61.60 18.78 -43.32
C VAL A 13 60.17 19.15 -42.94
N SER A 14 59.71 20.31 -43.45
CA SER A 14 58.34 20.77 -43.38
C SER A 14 57.47 19.92 -44.32
N LEU A 15 56.47 19.21 -43.78
CA LEU A 15 55.42 18.60 -44.58
C LEU A 15 54.10 19.27 -44.22
N VAL A 16 53.60 20.11 -45.13
CA VAL A 16 52.28 20.71 -45.12
C VAL A 16 51.30 19.60 -45.46
N ALA A 17 50.49 19.17 -44.49
CA ALA A 17 49.33 18.30 -44.71
C ALA A 17 48.04 19.10 -44.66
N VAL A 18 47.39 19.14 -45.81
CA VAL A 18 46.07 19.77 -46.06
C VAL A 18 45.03 19.01 -45.23
N LEU A 19 44.39 19.70 -44.27
CA LEU A 19 43.19 19.23 -43.57
C LEU A 19 41.97 19.31 -44.48
N ALA A 20 41.54 18.18 -45.04
CA ALA A 20 40.20 18.06 -45.60
C ALA A 20 39.21 17.84 -44.43
N ALA A 21 38.42 18.85 -44.11
CA ALA A 21 37.30 18.75 -43.17
C ALA A 21 36.18 17.88 -43.79
N ILE A 22 36.13 16.59 -43.43
CA ILE A 22 34.96 15.80 -43.68
C ILE A 22 33.98 16.09 -42.52
N ALA A 23 32.96 16.91 -42.79
CA ALA A 23 31.80 17.06 -41.92
C ALA A 23 30.99 15.76 -41.93
N GLY A 24 31.46 14.81 -41.15
CA GLY A 24 30.68 13.61 -40.80
C GLY A 24 29.60 14.01 -39.81
N GLY A 25 28.40 14.29 -40.28
CA GLY A 25 27.22 14.41 -39.45
C GLY A 25 27.00 13.09 -38.70
N SER A 26 27.43 13.05 -37.44
CA SER A 26 27.04 11.97 -36.51
C SER A 26 25.55 12.17 -36.22
N THR A 27 24.71 11.56 -37.03
CA THR A 27 23.37 11.25 -36.59
C THR A 27 23.54 10.34 -35.37
N ALA A 28 23.37 10.91 -34.18
CA ALA A 28 23.18 10.12 -32.98
C ALA A 28 21.95 9.23 -33.23
N ARG A 29 22.17 8.04 -33.76
CA ARG A 29 21.20 6.95 -33.67
C ARG A 29 21.00 6.77 -32.19
N GLY A 30 19.84 7.23 -31.67
CA GLY A 30 19.38 6.85 -30.37
C GLY A 30 19.48 5.33 -30.31
N ALA A 31 20.33 4.83 -29.42
CA ALA A 31 20.39 3.42 -29.14
C ALA A 31 18.96 2.95 -28.90
N SER A 32 18.44 2.09 -29.76
CA SER A 32 17.24 1.34 -29.49
C SER A 32 17.59 0.55 -28.24
N GLN A 33 17.06 0.99 -27.11
CA GLN A 33 17.26 0.29 -25.86
C GLN A 33 16.48 -0.99 -25.98
N ASP A 34 17.19 -2.11 -25.97
CA ASP A 34 16.59 -3.44 -25.99
C ASP A 34 15.51 -3.47 -24.93
N GLY A 35 14.30 -3.96 -25.30
CA GLY A 35 13.16 -4.06 -24.40
C GLY A 35 13.53 -4.90 -23.16
N TYR A 36 12.96 -4.58 -22.03
CA TYR A 36 13.16 -5.35 -20.80
C TYR A 36 11.84 -5.90 -20.24
N THR A 37 11.97 -6.86 -19.36
CA THR A 37 10.82 -7.41 -18.63
C THR A 37 10.77 -6.81 -17.23
N LEU A 38 9.62 -6.31 -16.81
CA LEU A 38 9.29 -5.97 -15.43
C LEU A 38 8.40 -7.06 -14.84
N ARG A 39 8.85 -7.69 -13.77
CA ARG A 39 8.12 -8.72 -13.03
C ARG A 39 7.62 -8.17 -11.71
N ILE A 40 6.30 -8.14 -11.54
CA ILE A 40 5.64 -7.69 -10.31
C ILE A 40 5.18 -8.94 -9.56
N GLY A 41 5.69 -9.12 -8.34
CA GLY A 41 5.21 -10.12 -7.41
C GLY A 41 4.15 -9.55 -6.50
N VAL A 42 3.01 -10.23 -6.36
CA VAL A 42 1.89 -9.80 -5.54
C VAL A 42 1.67 -10.80 -4.41
N VAL A 43 1.87 -10.35 -3.18
CA VAL A 43 1.64 -11.14 -1.96
C VAL A 43 0.31 -10.73 -1.36
N VAL A 44 -0.66 -11.64 -1.40
CA VAL A 44 -2.04 -11.41 -0.95
C VAL A 44 -2.57 -12.59 -0.15
N PRO A 45 -3.52 -12.39 0.77
CA PRO A 45 -4.09 -13.47 1.56
C PRO A 45 -5.18 -14.22 0.77
N PHE A 46 -4.83 -15.27 0.05
CA PHE A 46 -5.82 -16.17 -0.51
C PHE A 46 -6.40 -17.12 0.53
N THR A 47 -5.64 -17.33 1.63
CA THR A 47 -6.06 -18.13 2.79
C THR A 47 -5.84 -17.36 4.10
N GLY A 48 -6.33 -17.91 5.23
CA GLY A 48 -6.14 -17.32 6.55
C GLY A 48 -7.20 -16.28 6.92
N ALA A 49 -6.90 -15.49 7.96
CA ALA A 49 -7.88 -14.61 8.62
C ALA A 49 -8.43 -13.47 7.75
N SER A 50 -7.73 -13.15 6.68
CA SER A 50 -8.08 -12.06 5.75
C SER A 50 -8.40 -12.55 4.32
N ALA A 51 -8.67 -13.84 4.15
CA ALA A 51 -8.87 -14.46 2.83
C ALA A 51 -9.96 -13.80 1.96
N VAL A 52 -10.95 -13.16 2.59
CA VAL A 52 -12.05 -12.49 1.88
C VAL A 52 -11.56 -11.35 0.96
N PHE A 53 -10.37 -10.79 1.22
CA PHE A 53 -9.82 -9.67 0.46
C PHE A 53 -8.91 -10.09 -0.71
N GLY A 54 -8.20 -11.21 -0.56
CA GLY A 54 -7.15 -11.64 -1.48
C GLY A 54 -7.55 -11.62 -2.96
N PRO A 55 -8.68 -12.24 -3.35
CA PRO A 55 -9.10 -12.25 -4.75
C PRO A 55 -9.37 -10.87 -5.35
N ALA A 56 -9.96 -9.94 -4.58
CA ALA A 56 -10.24 -8.58 -5.05
C ALA A 56 -8.94 -7.78 -5.22
N TYR A 57 -7.98 -7.93 -4.30
CA TYR A 57 -6.69 -7.26 -4.36
C TYR A 57 -5.83 -7.78 -5.53
N ALA A 58 -5.80 -9.10 -5.74
CA ALA A 58 -5.14 -9.69 -6.89
C ALA A 58 -5.75 -9.20 -8.22
N LYS A 59 -7.09 -9.15 -8.30
CA LYS A 59 -7.79 -8.60 -9.46
C LYS A 59 -7.41 -7.14 -9.73
N ALA A 60 -7.38 -6.31 -8.70
CA ALA A 60 -7.03 -4.89 -8.83
C ALA A 60 -5.60 -4.69 -9.34
N ALA A 61 -4.61 -5.39 -8.79
CA ALA A 61 -3.24 -5.37 -9.28
C ALA A 61 -3.13 -5.84 -10.74
N GLY A 62 -3.84 -6.90 -11.10
CA GLY A 62 -3.91 -7.41 -12.48
C GLY A 62 -4.51 -6.39 -13.46
N LEU A 63 -5.53 -5.63 -13.04
CA LEU A 63 -6.13 -4.57 -13.85
C LEU A 63 -5.14 -3.43 -14.13
N ALA A 64 -4.30 -3.04 -13.16
CA ALA A 64 -3.25 -2.05 -13.36
C ALA A 64 -2.27 -2.50 -14.47
N VAL A 65 -1.81 -3.76 -14.40
CA VAL A 65 -0.92 -4.32 -15.42
C VAL A 65 -1.59 -4.34 -16.80
N GLN A 66 -2.88 -4.69 -16.90
CA GLN A 66 -3.61 -4.68 -18.19
C GLN A 66 -3.71 -3.26 -18.78
N GLN A 67 -4.05 -2.26 -17.94
CA GLN A 67 -4.10 -0.86 -18.38
C GLN A 67 -2.72 -0.38 -18.85
N ALA A 68 -1.66 -0.73 -18.11
CA ALA A 68 -0.30 -0.34 -18.44
C ALA A 68 0.21 -1.00 -19.73
N LYS A 69 -0.09 -2.28 -19.98
CA LYS A 69 0.25 -2.96 -21.25
C LYS A 69 -0.31 -2.21 -22.46
N THR A 70 -1.57 -1.78 -22.38
CA THR A 70 -2.21 -1.00 -23.45
C THR A 70 -1.52 0.36 -23.64
N ALA A 71 -1.25 1.06 -22.53
CA ALA A 71 -0.63 2.39 -22.58
C ALA A 71 0.83 2.35 -23.06
N LEU A 72 1.61 1.36 -22.66
CA LEU A 72 2.98 1.14 -23.15
C LEU A 72 3.01 0.93 -24.65
N LYS A 73 2.14 0.05 -25.17
CA LYS A 73 1.99 -0.17 -26.63
C LYS A 73 1.66 1.14 -27.37
N GLN A 74 0.69 1.91 -26.85
CA GLN A 74 0.29 3.21 -27.45
C GLN A 74 1.40 4.27 -27.34
N ALA A 75 2.26 4.18 -26.34
CA ALA A 75 3.39 5.05 -26.17
C ALA A 75 4.62 4.66 -27.01
N GLY A 76 4.60 3.48 -27.64
CA GLY A 76 5.74 2.93 -28.37
C GLY A 76 6.90 2.51 -27.47
N VAL A 77 6.61 2.03 -26.25
CA VAL A 77 7.61 1.65 -25.25
C VAL A 77 7.63 0.12 -25.13
N ASP A 78 8.80 -0.48 -25.38
CA ASP A 78 9.00 -1.93 -25.33
C ASP A 78 9.37 -2.39 -23.92
N ILE A 79 8.34 -2.64 -23.11
CA ILE A 79 8.45 -3.25 -21.78
C ILE A 79 7.46 -4.40 -21.68
N THR A 80 7.97 -5.59 -21.44
CA THR A 80 7.15 -6.76 -21.16
C THR A 80 6.76 -6.76 -19.68
N LEU A 81 5.46 -6.67 -19.38
CA LEU A 81 4.95 -6.74 -18.01
C LEU A 81 4.52 -8.16 -17.67
N GLN A 82 5.04 -8.69 -16.56
CA GLN A 82 4.63 -9.96 -15.96
C GLN A 82 4.12 -9.70 -14.53
N ILE A 83 3.12 -10.47 -14.11
CA ILE A 83 2.58 -10.40 -12.74
C ILE A 83 2.39 -11.84 -12.24
N GLU A 84 2.89 -12.10 -11.03
CA GLU A 84 2.71 -13.37 -10.33
C GLU A 84 2.16 -13.13 -8.93
N TYR A 85 1.39 -14.11 -8.44
CA TYR A 85 0.70 -14.02 -7.16
C TYR A 85 1.19 -15.12 -6.22
N ALA A 86 1.26 -14.81 -4.93
CA ALA A 86 1.54 -15.78 -3.89
C ALA A 86 0.69 -15.51 -2.65
N ASP A 87 0.26 -16.60 -2.00
CA ASP A 87 -0.53 -16.57 -0.77
C ASP A 87 0.38 -16.37 0.44
N ASP A 88 0.04 -15.43 1.33
CA ASP A 88 0.72 -15.21 2.61
C ASP A 88 0.04 -15.93 3.79
N GLY A 89 -1.12 -16.56 3.57
CA GLY A 89 -1.89 -17.21 4.64
C GLY A 89 -2.27 -16.27 5.78
N THR A 90 -2.18 -14.96 5.58
CA THR A 90 -2.35 -13.91 6.61
C THR A 90 -1.34 -14.04 7.76
N THR A 91 -0.13 -14.56 7.49
CA THR A 91 0.93 -14.76 8.50
C THR A 91 2.26 -14.14 8.09
N PRO A 92 3.08 -13.65 9.04
CA PRO A 92 4.42 -13.13 8.73
C PRO A 92 5.32 -14.15 8.02
N GLU A 93 5.33 -15.40 8.48
CA GLU A 93 6.12 -16.48 7.89
C GLU A 93 5.66 -16.80 6.46
N GLY A 94 4.36 -16.95 6.25
CA GLY A 94 3.77 -17.16 4.92
C GLY A 94 4.13 -16.03 3.97
N GLY A 95 4.07 -14.77 4.45
CA GLY A 95 4.48 -13.60 3.68
C GLY A 95 5.94 -13.65 3.24
N VAL A 96 6.86 -13.96 4.15
CA VAL A 96 8.30 -14.10 3.83
C VAL A 96 8.52 -15.20 2.79
N ASN A 97 7.89 -16.35 2.97
CA ASN A 97 8.01 -17.48 2.04
C ASN A 97 7.46 -17.12 0.65
N ALA A 98 6.30 -16.46 0.61
CA ALA A 98 5.69 -15.97 -0.62
C ALA A 98 6.59 -14.96 -1.35
N ALA A 99 7.10 -13.95 -0.64
CA ALA A 99 7.99 -12.93 -1.22
C ALA A 99 9.29 -13.53 -1.73
N ARG A 100 9.95 -14.40 -0.96
CA ARG A 100 11.19 -15.08 -1.39
C ARG A 100 10.96 -15.93 -2.64
N LYS A 101 9.84 -16.65 -2.72
CA LYS A 101 9.47 -17.42 -3.92
C LYS A 101 9.30 -16.51 -5.14
N LEU A 102 8.64 -15.36 -5.00
CA LEU A 102 8.46 -14.41 -6.10
C LEU A 102 9.80 -13.78 -6.51
N ILE A 103 10.66 -13.39 -5.55
CA ILE A 103 11.99 -12.83 -5.81
C ILE A 103 12.89 -13.87 -6.50
N SER A 104 12.86 -15.13 -6.07
CA SER A 104 13.65 -16.19 -6.72
C SER A 104 13.25 -16.46 -8.18
N LYS A 105 12.02 -16.09 -8.55
CA LYS A 105 11.51 -16.11 -9.92
C LYS A 105 11.79 -14.80 -10.68
N GLY A 106 12.53 -13.88 -10.07
CA GLY A 106 12.95 -12.63 -10.66
C GLY A 106 11.96 -11.49 -10.50
N ALA A 107 11.14 -11.46 -9.45
CA ALA A 107 10.30 -10.30 -9.17
C ALA A 107 11.16 -9.06 -8.90
N ASP A 108 10.89 -7.99 -9.62
CA ASP A 108 11.59 -6.72 -9.60
C ASP A 108 10.94 -5.69 -8.67
N CYS A 109 9.68 -5.91 -8.29
CA CYS A 109 8.89 -5.13 -7.35
C CYS A 109 7.91 -6.07 -6.63
N ILE A 110 7.76 -5.93 -5.31
CA ILE A 110 6.79 -6.67 -4.52
C ILE A 110 5.64 -5.75 -4.11
N LEU A 111 4.42 -6.16 -4.39
CA LEU A 111 3.20 -5.54 -3.90
C LEU A 111 2.61 -6.40 -2.77
N GLY A 112 2.37 -5.81 -1.62
CA GLY A 112 1.84 -6.53 -0.45
C GLY A 112 2.74 -6.40 0.79
N ALA A 113 2.40 -7.11 1.85
CA ALA A 113 1.23 -7.95 2.09
C ALA A 113 0.01 -7.13 2.58
N LEU A 114 -1.06 -7.84 3.02
CA LEU A 114 -2.20 -7.15 3.64
C LEU A 114 -1.87 -6.72 5.07
N THR A 115 -1.31 -7.61 5.89
CA THR A 115 -1.08 -7.31 7.30
C THR A 115 0.23 -6.57 7.51
N SER A 116 0.25 -5.65 8.47
CA SER A 116 1.47 -4.90 8.82
C SER A 116 2.59 -5.82 9.29
N GLY A 117 2.27 -6.85 10.08
CA GLY A 117 3.26 -7.83 10.56
C GLY A 117 3.90 -8.60 9.42
N SER A 118 3.11 -9.07 8.43
CA SER A 118 3.64 -9.74 7.24
C SER A 118 4.52 -8.80 6.42
N SER A 119 4.10 -7.53 6.24
CA SER A 119 4.89 -6.57 5.45
C SER A 119 6.22 -6.20 6.12
N ILE A 120 6.25 -6.04 7.45
CA ILE A 120 7.49 -5.84 8.20
C ILE A 120 8.43 -7.04 8.01
N ALA A 121 7.91 -8.26 8.18
CA ALA A 121 8.71 -9.48 8.03
C ALA A 121 9.24 -9.65 6.61
N ILE A 122 8.44 -9.37 5.58
CA ILE A 122 8.84 -9.38 4.17
C ILE A 122 9.96 -8.37 3.94
N ALA A 123 9.79 -7.13 4.40
CA ALA A 123 10.79 -6.09 4.22
C ALA A 123 12.14 -6.52 4.81
N GLN A 124 12.14 -6.96 6.07
CA GLN A 124 13.36 -7.32 6.79
C GLN A 124 14.05 -8.58 6.25
N ALA A 125 13.27 -9.59 5.88
CA ALA A 125 13.82 -10.91 5.56
C ALA A 125 13.88 -11.24 4.06
N ALA A 126 13.25 -10.43 3.19
CA ALA A 126 13.19 -10.74 1.76
C ALA A 126 13.51 -9.52 0.88
N THR A 127 12.70 -8.46 0.89
CA THR A 127 12.79 -7.41 -0.12
C THR A 127 13.98 -6.47 0.07
N VAL A 128 14.26 -6.01 1.29
CA VAL A 128 15.43 -5.13 1.57
C VAL A 128 16.74 -5.84 1.30
N PRO A 129 16.99 -7.09 1.79
CA PRO A 129 18.22 -7.81 1.46
C PRO A 129 18.39 -8.09 -0.05
N ALA A 130 17.30 -8.31 -0.77
CA ALA A 130 17.31 -8.55 -2.21
C ALA A 130 17.37 -7.26 -3.06
N GLN A 131 17.31 -6.08 -2.45
CA GLN A 131 17.22 -4.78 -3.13
C GLN A 131 16.03 -4.70 -4.10
N VAL A 132 14.88 -5.25 -3.69
CA VAL A 132 13.62 -5.21 -4.41
C VAL A 132 12.67 -4.28 -3.66
N PRO A 133 12.11 -3.23 -4.28
CA PRO A 133 11.15 -2.34 -3.62
C PRO A 133 9.87 -3.10 -3.25
N GLN A 134 9.34 -2.77 -2.09
CA GLN A 134 8.06 -3.27 -1.60
C GLN A 134 7.06 -2.13 -1.48
N ILE A 135 5.88 -2.29 -2.05
CA ILE A 135 4.77 -1.36 -1.86
C ILE A 135 3.67 -2.07 -1.06
N GLY A 136 3.40 -1.54 0.14
CA GLY A 136 2.37 -2.03 1.05
C GLY A 136 1.04 -1.30 0.82
N PRO A 137 0.06 -1.90 0.14
CA PRO A 137 -1.19 -1.21 -0.19
C PRO A 137 -2.20 -1.20 0.96
N ASN A 138 -2.01 -2.00 2.01
CA ASN A 138 -2.99 -2.24 3.05
C ASN A 138 -2.45 -2.09 4.47
N ASN A 139 -1.23 -1.61 4.63
CA ASN A 139 -0.46 -1.62 5.88
C ASN A 139 -0.50 -0.27 6.58
N SER A 140 -1.03 -0.22 7.78
CA SER A 140 -1.26 1.02 8.51
C SER A 140 -0.38 1.22 9.75
N SER A 141 0.26 0.17 10.28
CA SER A 141 1.04 0.26 11.53
C SER A 141 2.12 1.34 11.50
N PRO A 142 2.26 2.14 12.58
CA PRO A 142 3.34 3.11 12.72
C PRO A 142 4.74 2.49 12.69
N ALA A 143 4.88 1.21 13.06
CA ALA A 143 6.15 0.50 13.01
C ALA A 143 6.76 0.41 11.60
N LEU A 144 5.95 0.60 10.55
CA LEU A 144 6.42 0.66 9.17
C LEU A 144 7.06 2.01 8.83
N THR A 145 6.64 3.11 9.48
CA THR A 145 7.28 4.42 9.33
C THR A 145 8.72 4.42 9.85
N ASP A 146 8.96 3.69 10.94
CA ASP A 146 10.26 3.63 11.61
C ASP A 146 11.10 2.41 11.17
N LEU A 147 10.66 1.72 10.12
CA LEU A 147 11.33 0.52 9.62
C LEU A 147 12.69 0.87 9.02
N LYS A 148 13.72 0.11 9.40
CA LYS A 148 15.06 0.21 8.78
C LYS A 148 15.06 -0.53 7.45
N ASP A 149 14.50 0.10 6.44
CA ASP A 149 14.26 -0.49 5.12
C ASP A 149 15.19 0.05 4.03
N ASN A 150 16.10 0.97 4.36
CA ASN A 150 16.99 1.63 3.41
C ASN A 150 16.25 2.30 2.23
N GLY A 151 15.01 2.75 2.45
CA GLY A 151 14.16 3.38 1.45
C GLY A 151 13.52 2.39 0.46
N TYR A 152 13.47 1.10 0.77
CA TYR A 152 12.86 0.08 -0.08
C TYR A 152 11.39 -0.21 0.24
N PHE A 153 10.83 0.37 1.30
CA PHE A 153 9.43 0.20 1.65
C PHE A 153 8.62 1.49 1.42
N PHE A 154 7.50 1.36 0.75
CA PHE A 154 6.51 2.43 0.52
C PHE A 154 5.12 1.89 0.82
N ARG A 155 4.15 2.76 1.13
CA ARG A 155 2.77 2.31 1.29
C ARG A 155 1.75 3.29 0.71
N THR A 156 0.79 2.74 -0.03
CA THR A 156 -0.36 3.50 -0.52
C THR A 156 -1.52 3.53 0.49
N MET A 157 -1.27 3.06 1.71
CA MET A 157 -2.16 3.11 2.87
C MET A 157 -1.64 4.15 3.87
N PRO A 158 -2.46 5.07 4.37
CA PRO A 158 -2.03 6.01 5.40
C PRO A 158 -1.76 5.34 6.74
N SER A 159 -0.84 5.94 7.52
CA SER A 159 -0.47 5.46 8.86
C SER A 159 -1.60 5.58 9.87
N ASP A 160 -1.65 4.65 10.83
CA ASP A 160 -2.54 4.70 12.00
C ASP A 160 -2.31 5.91 12.90
N THR A 161 -1.16 6.59 12.78
CA THR A 161 -0.93 7.89 13.42
C THR A 161 -1.94 8.95 12.98
N LEU A 162 -2.49 8.81 11.76
CA LEU A 162 -3.56 9.65 11.22
C LEU A 162 -4.95 9.07 11.52
N GLN A 163 -5.13 7.75 11.47
CA GLN A 163 -6.42 7.10 11.65
C GLN A 163 -6.93 7.16 13.09
N ALA A 164 -6.06 6.89 14.07
CA ALA A 164 -6.47 6.79 15.46
C ALA A 164 -7.08 8.11 16.01
N PRO A 165 -6.52 9.31 15.77
CA PRO A 165 -7.17 10.56 16.16
C PRO A 165 -8.53 10.81 15.51
N ILE A 166 -8.72 10.33 14.27
CA ILE A 166 -10.00 10.45 13.55
C ILE A 166 -11.06 9.58 14.21
N LEU A 167 -10.73 8.32 14.49
CA LEU A 167 -11.61 7.39 15.18
C LEU A 167 -11.95 7.91 16.59
N ALA A 168 -10.98 8.44 17.31
CA ALA A 168 -11.22 9.04 18.64
C ALA A 168 -12.21 10.21 18.58
N ARG A 169 -12.07 11.08 17.57
CA ARG A 169 -13.02 12.21 17.36
C ARG A 169 -14.40 11.70 17.00
N LEU A 170 -14.51 10.70 16.12
CA LEU A 170 -15.79 10.08 15.78
C LEU A 170 -16.50 9.57 17.03
N ILE A 171 -15.81 8.82 17.89
CA ILE A 171 -16.35 8.29 19.14
C ILE A 171 -16.80 9.41 20.06
N ARG A 172 -15.95 10.44 20.26
CA ARG A 172 -16.29 11.59 21.11
C ARG A 172 -17.47 12.38 20.58
N ASP A 173 -17.56 12.63 19.27
CA ASP A 173 -18.62 13.42 18.66
C ASP A 173 -19.98 12.72 18.77
N GLU A 174 -19.98 11.38 18.74
CA GLU A 174 -21.23 10.61 18.86
C GLU A 174 -21.67 10.36 20.31
N LEU A 175 -20.74 10.19 21.23
CA LEU A 175 -21.07 9.79 22.60
C LEU A 175 -21.04 10.94 23.62
N GLY A 176 -20.32 12.02 23.32
CA GLY A 176 -19.98 13.08 24.27
C GLY A 176 -18.78 12.72 25.16
N GLN A 177 -18.34 13.68 25.98
CA GLN A 177 -17.21 13.51 26.92
C GLN A 177 -17.60 12.66 28.15
N GLY A 178 -16.60 12.17 28.88
CA GLY A 178 -16.78 11.45 30.14
C GLY A 178 -17.18 9.98 29.99
N LYS A 179 -17.45 9.53 28.76
CA LYS A 179 -17.85 8.15 28.45
C LYS A 179 -16.69 7.17 28.55
N THR A 180 -17.00 5.92 28.92
CA THR A 180 -16.02 4.84 29.07
C THR A 180 -16.00 3.97 27.83
N ILE A 181 -14.82 3.82 27.24
CA ILE A 181 -14.57 3.06 26.01
C ILE A 181 -13.70 1.84 26.35
N SER A 182 -14.21 0.64 26.08
CA SER A 182 -13.42 -0.59 26.17
C SER A 182 -12.63 -0.78 24.89
N LEU A 183 -11.32 -0.95 25.01
CA LEU A 183 -10.38 -1.10 23.90
C LEU A 183 -9.85 -2.52 23.88
N ALA A 184 -10.01 -3.21 22.76
CA ALA A 184 -9.47 -4.55 22.55
C ALA A 184 -8.96 -4.73 21.12
N GLY A 185 -8.05 -5.66 20.94
CA GLY A 185 -7.57 -6.00 19.60
C GLY A 185 -6.49 -7.07 19.60
N ARG A 186 -6.10 -7.41 18.41
CA ARG A 186 -5.07 -8.40 18.10
C ARG A 186 -3.72 -8.03 18.72
N ASN A 187 -3.03 -8.99 19.28
CA ASN A 187 -1.64 -8.84 19.71
C ASN A 187 -0.67 -9.05 18.54
N ASP A 188 -0.72 -8.15 17.57
CA ASP A 188 0.19 -8.10 16.42
C ASP A 188 0.50 -6.64 16.06
N ALA A 189 1.31 -6.42 15.01
CA ALA A 189 1.74 -5.07 14.61
C ALA A 189 0.59 -4.10 14.29
N PHE A 190 -0.61 -4.57 13.94
CA PHE A 190 -1.78 -3.73 13.73
C PHE A 190 -2.37 -3.28 15.07
N GLY A 191 -2.76 -4.22 15.93
CA GLY A 191 -3.38 -3.90 17.21
C GLY A 191 -2.45 -3.15 18.17
N THR A 192 -1.19 -3.59 18.31
CA THR A 192 -0.19 -2.94 19.16
C THR A 192 0.24 -1.56 18.63
N GLY A 193 0.09 -1.32 17.33
CA GLY A 193 0.39 -0.02 16.72
C GLY A 193 -0.74 1.01 16.94
N LEU A 194 -1.98 0.65 16.64
CA LEU A 194 -3.12 1.58 16.64
C LEU A 194 -3.68 1.83 18.05
N LEU A 195 -3.88 0.79 18.86
CA LEU A 195 -4.59 0.93 20.16
C LEU A 195 -3.94 1.91 21.14
N PRO A 196 -2.60 1.95 21.31
CA PRO A 196 -1.99 2.94 22.20
C PRO A 196 -2.19 4.38 21.74
N ILE A 197 -2.21 4.64 20.43
CA ILE A 197 -2.44 5.97 19.87
C ILE A 197 -3.91 6.36 20.08
N LEU A 198 -4.82 5.43 19.83
CA LEU A 198 -6.24 5.63 20.02
C LEU A 198 -6.56 5.92 21.49
N LYS A 199 -6.00 5.13 22.42
CA LYS A 199 -6.15 5.35 23.86
C LYS A 199 -5.76 6.77 24.23
N ARG A 200 -4.55 7.19 23.90
CA ARG A 200 -4.08 8.56 24.17
C ARG A 200 -4.97 9.63 23.52
N SER A 201 -5.47 9.37 22.31
CA SER A 201 -6.33 10.32 21.61
C SER A 201 -7.70 10.46 22.28
N LEU A 202 -8.29 9.37 22.73
CA LEU A 202 -9.55 9.35 23.48
C LEU A 202 -9.42 10.08 24.82
N GLU A 203 -8.35 9.79 25.58
CA GLU A 203 -8.08 10.43 26.89
C GLU A 203 -7.88 11.94 26.75
N ARG A 204 -7.16 12.40 25.71
CA ARG A 204 -7.02 13.84 25.39
C ARG A 204 -8.35 14.51 25.05
N LEU A 205 -9.33 13.76 24.56
CA LEU A 205 -10.68 14.24 24.25
C LEU A 205 -11.65 14.13 25.43
N GLY A 206 -11.13 13.80 26.64
CA GLY A 206 -11.93 13.70 27.86
C GLY A 206 -12.74 12.41 27.99
N MET A 207 -12.38 11.35 27.24
CA MET A 207 -12.99 10.02 27.38
C MET A 207 -12.24 9.21 28.44
N LYS A 208 -12.92 8.24 29.06
CA LYS A 208 -12.32 7.21 29.93
C LYS A 208 -12.05 5.96 29.09
N THR A 209 -10.96 5.26 29.34
CA THR A 209 -10.61 4.04 28.60
C THR A 209 -10.39 2.86 29.53
N GLN A 210 -10.86 1.67 29.11
CA GLN A 210 -10.50 0.38 29.69
C GLN A 210 -9.60 -0.37 28.69
N GLY A 211 -8.55 -1.03 29.18
CA GLY A 211 -7.59 -1.70 28.32
C GLY A 211 -6.45 -0.79 27.85
N PRO A 212 -5.81 -1.08 26.70
CA PRO A 212 -6.21 -2.07 25.71
C PRO A 212 -6.00 -3.53 26.15
N LEU A 213 -6.99 -4.38 25.90
CA LEU A 213 -6.88 -5.82 25.98
C LEU A 213 -6.30 -6.33 24.66
N LEU A 214 -5.10 -6.87 24.71
CA LEU A 214 -4.46 -7.49 23.55
C LEU A 214 -4.61 -9.02 23.65
N TYR A 215 -5.19 -9.66 22.64
CA TYR A 215 -5.44 -11.10 22.61
C TYR A 215 -4.67 -11.77 21.48
N ASP A 216 -4.34 -13.06 21.70
CA ASP A 216 -3.69 -13.88 20.68
C ASP A 216 -4.63 -14.10 19.48
N PRO A 217 -4.25 -13.65 18.27
CA PRO A 217 -5.08 -13.82 17.08
C PRO A 217 -5.20 -15.28 16.61
N THR A 218 -4.44 -16.19 17.19
CA THR A 218 -4.49 -17.64 16.88
C THR A 218 -5.30 -18.45 17.85
N ALA A 219 -5.84 -17.84 18.91
CA ALA A 219 -6.59 -18.51 19.95
C ALA A 219 -7.81 -19.28 19.38
N ALA A 220 -8.08 -20.43 19.96
CA ALA A 220 -9.23 -21.24 19.57
C ALA A 220 -10.56 -20.63 20.03
N SER A 221 -10.57 -19.91 21.16
CA SER A 221 -11.74 -19.32 21.79
C SER A 221 -11.39 -17.98 22.43
N TYR A 222 -12.36 -17.07 22.51
CA TYR A 222 -12.24 -15.72 23.09
C TYR A 222 -13.29 -15.45 24.16
N ASN A 223 -13.72 -16.47 24.92
CA ASN A 223 -14.77 -16.29 25.93
C ASN A 223 -14.31 -15.40 27.08
N SER A 224 -13.09 -15.59 27.59
CA SER A 224 -12.50 -14.77 28.65
C SER A 224 -12.34 -13.32 28.22
N GLU A 225 -11.82 -13.11 26.99
CA GLU A 225 -11.62 -11.79 26.41
C GLU A 225 -12.95 -11.08 26.20
N ALA A 226 -14.00 -11.79 25.77
CA ALA A 226 -15.33 -11.24 25.62
C ALA A 226 -15.91 -10.77 26.96
N ASP A 227 -15.75 -11.54 28.02
CA ASP A 227 -16.20 -11.16 29.37
C ASP A 227 -15.45 -9.92 29.88
N ASP A 228 -14.13 -9.85 29.65
CA ASP A 228 -13.33 -8.67 30.02
C ASP A 228 -13.69 -7.42 29.21
N ILE A 229 -13.96 -7.57 27.90
CA ILE A 229 -14.38 -6.44 27.04
C ILE A 229 -15.68 -5.81 27.51
N VAL A 230 -16.67 -6.61 27.94
CA VAL A 230 -17.97 -6.09 28.38
C VAL A 230 -18.04 -5.75 29.88
N LYS A 231 -16.96 -6.02 30.62
CA LYS A 231 -16.87 -5.78 32.06
C LYS A 231 -17.09 -4.31 32.40
N GLY A 232 -17.93 -4.08 33.43
CA GLY A 232 -18.27 -2.72 33.85
C GLY A 232 -19.27 -2.00 32.93
N ASN A 233 -19.84 -2.68 31.92
CA ASN A 233 -20.82 -2.14 30.98
C ASN A 233 -20.37 -0.82 30.33
N PRO A 234 -19.27 -0.80 29.55
CA PRO A 234 -18.77 0.41 28.91
C PRO A 234 -19.80 1.05 27.97
N ASP A 235 -19.66 2.35 27.74
CA ASP A 235 -20.54 3.08 26.82
C ASP A 235 -20.34 2.66 25.37
N ALA A 236 -19.09 2.27 25.01
CA ALA A 236 -18.77 1.72 23.69
C ALA A 236 -17.56 0.78 23.73
N TYR A 237 -17.37 0.07 22.62
CA TYR A 237 -16.30 -0.86 22.39
C TYR A 237 -15.50 -0.45 21.17
N VAL A 238 -14.17 -0.60 21.21
CA VAL A 238 -13.35 -0.63 20.02
C VAL A 238 -12.69 -1.99 19.94
N ILE A 239 -12.89 -2.68 18.81
CA ILE A 239 -12.31 -3.99 18.57
C ILE A 239 -11.55 -3.94 17.24
N LEU A 240 -10.24 -4.19 17.30
CA LEU A 240 -9.37 -4.26 16.13
C LEU A 240 -9.08 -5.71 15.78
N ASP A 241 -9.71 -6.20 14.72
CA ASP A 241 -9.53 -7.58 14.28
C ASP A 241 -9.72 -7.75 12.77
N PHE A 242 -9.39 -8.94 12.26
CA PHE A 242 -9.67 -9.35 10.90
C PHE A 242 -10.90 -10.26 10.84
N PRO A 243 -11.61 -10.32 9.70
CA PRO A 243 -12.95 -10.91 9.62
C PRO A 243 -13.09 -12.32 10.23
N ALA A 244 -12.18 -13.24 9.89
CA ALA A 244 -12.31 -14.63 10.37
C ALA A 244 -12.08 -14.78 11.88
N ASN A 245 -11.18 -13.99 12.47
CA ASN A 245 -11.00 -13.98 13.92
C ASN A 245 -12.14 -13.25 14.62
N TYR A 246 -12.59 -12.12 14.05
CA TYR A 246 -13.73 -11.40 14.57
C TYR A 246 -14.99 -12.27 14.64
N ALA A 247 -15.20 -13.21 13.72
CA ALA A 247 -16.31 -14.14 13.79
C ALA A 247 -16.35 -14.92 15.11
N LYS A 248 -15.19 -15.31 15.65
CA LYS A 248 -15.07 -16.01 16.92
C LYS A 248 -15.34 -15.07 18.11
N ILE A 249 -14.66 -13.92 18.15
CA ILE A 249 -14.82 -12.98 19.27
C ILE A 249 -16.20 -12.31 19.25
N GLY A 250 -16.76 -12.00 18.08
CA GLY A 250 -18.11 -11.48 17.93
C GLY A 250 -19.18 -12.46 18.43
N SER A 251 -19.01 -13.76 18.14
CA SER A 251 -19.85 -14.83 18.71
C SER A 251 -19.72 -14.91 20.22
N ALA A 252 -18.50 -14.80 20.76
CA ALA A 252 -18.26 -14.80 22.21
C ALA A 252 -18.91 -13.58 22.89
N LEU A 253 -18.79 -12.40 22.29
CA LEU A 253 -19.41 -11.17 22.79
C LEU A 253 -20.93 -11.26 22.84
N LEU A 254 -21.58 -11.79 21.79
CA LEU A 254 -23.02 -11.99 21.78
C LEU A 254 -23.48 -12.93 22.88
N ARG A 255 -22.72 -14.02 23.16
CA ARG A 255 -23.03 -14.97 24.25
C ARG A 255 -22.99 -14.34 25.63
N THR A 256 -22.27 -13.25 25.86
CA THR A 256 -22.27 -12.56 27.16
C THR A 256 -23.65 -11.96 27.52
N GLY A 257 -24.53 -11.76 26.53
CA GLY A 257 -25.82 -11.07 26.71
C GLY A 257 -25.70 -9.57 27.05
N LYS A 258 -24.47 -9.04 27.17
CA LYS A 258 -24.16 -7.64 27.53
C LYS A 258 -23.68 -6.81 26.35
N PHE A 259 -23.26 -7.45 25.27
CA PHE A 259 -22.73 -6.79 24.09
C PHE A 259 -23.83 -6.28 23.17
N ASN A 260 -23.61 -5.09 22.59
CA ASN A 260 -24.49 -4.52 21.60
C ASN A 260 -23.65 -3.97 20.44
N GLY A 261 -23.84 -4.52 19.23
CA GLY A 261 -23.11 -4.11 18.02
C GLY A 261 -23.22 -2.61 17.69
N ARG A 262 -24.31 -1.96 18.05
CA ARG A 262 -24.48 -0.50 17.88
C ARG A 262 -23.53 0.35 18.73
N LYS A 263 -22.92 -0.23 19.76
CA LYS A 263 -21.89 0.40 20.58
C LYS A 263 -20.46 0.10 20.07
N LEU A 264 -20.33 -0.69 18.98
CA LEU A 264 -19.03 -1.11 18.44
C LEU A 264 -18.49 -0.06 17.48
N PHE A 265 -17.20 0.24 17.64
CA PHE A 265 -16.37 0.96 16.68
C PHE A 265 -15.23 0.08 16.22
N VAL A 266 -14.90 0.19 14.93
CA VAL A 266 -13.85 -0.59 14.30
C VAL A 266 -12.93 0.31 13.46
N ALA A 267 -11.74 -0.17 13.15
CA ALA A 267 -10.79 0.52 12.28
C ALA A 267 -10.13 -0.46 11.29
N GLY A 268 -9.58 0.08 10.21
CA GLY A 268 -8.91 -0.70 9.19
C GLY A 268 -9.84 -1.27 8.13
N GLY A 269 -9.32 -2.24 7.38
CA GLY A 269 -10.03 -2.88 6.28
C GLY A 269 -11.10 -3.85 6.79
N TRP A 270 -12.34 -3.46 6.64
CA TRP A 270 -13.50 -4.32 6.88
C TRP A 270 -14.22 -4.62 5.57
N PRO A 271 -14.80 -5.82 5.39
CA PRO A 271 -15.49 -6.17 4.16
C PRO A 271 -16.64 -5.23 3.85
N SER A 272 -16.87 -4.93 2.58
CA SER A 272 -18.00 -4.10 2.15
C SER A 272 -19.37 -4.76 2.38
N THR A 273 -19.38 -6.09 2.47
CA THR A 273 -20.53 -6.91 2.88
C THR A 273 -20.08 -7.85 3.99
N ILE A 274 -20.86 -8.00 5.04
CA ILE A 274 -20.57 -8.91 6.15
C ILE A 274 -20.59 -10.35 5.59
N PRO A 275 -19.47 -11.11 5.70
CA PRO A 275 -19.47 -12.51 5.31
C PRO A 275 -20.40 -13.35 6.20
N ASP A 276 -21.01 -14.39 5.63
CA ASP A 276 -21.98 -15.26 6.33
C ASP A 276 -21.44 -15.92 7.59
N PHE A 277 -20.12 -16.10 7.69
CA PHE A 277 -19.47 -16.68 8.88
C PHE A 277 -19.35 -15.70 10.06
N ILE A 278 -19.62 -14.39 9.87
CA ILE A 278 -19.67 -13.40 10.95
C ILE A 278 -21.12 -13.23 11.41
N PRO A 279 -21.41 -13.37 12.71
CA PRO A 279 -22.74 -13.10 13.21
C PRO A 279 -23.17 -11.65 12.92
N ALA A 280 -24.12 -11.45 12.03
CA ALA A 280 -24.55 -10.12 11.58
C ALA A 280 -24.93 -9.20 12.75
N ALA A 281 -25.61 -9.74 13.79
CA ALA A 281 -25.98 -8.99 14.99
C ALA A 281 -24.78 -8.38 15.75
N SER A 282 -23.56 -8.94 15.58
CA SER A 282 -22.35 -8.40 16.22
C SER A 282 -21.83 -7.12 15.54
N LEU A 283 -22.20 -6.89 14.29
CA LEU A 283 -21.77 -5.72 13.50
C LEU A 283 -22.90 -4.77 13.14
N GLU A 284 -24.18 -5.15 13.34
CA GLU A 284 -25.30 -4.30 12.99
C GLU A 284 -25.28 -2.98 13.75
N GLY A 285 -25.23 -1.88 13.01
CA GLY A 285 -25.06 -0.53 13.54
C GLY A 285 -23.66 -0.19 14.04
N ALA A 286 -22.67 -1.10 13.89
CA ALA A 286 -21.26 -0.80 14.15
C ALA A 286 -20.78 0.31 13.21
N ARG A 287 -19.87 1.14 13.72
CA ARG A 287 -19.28 2.27 12.99
C ARG A 287 -17.78 2.15 12.95
N GLY A 288 -17.16 2.82 12.00
CA GLY A 288 -15.71 2.76 11.92
C GLY A 288 -15.12 3.77 10.97
N THR A 289 -13.79 3.72 10.93
CA THR A 289 -12.99 4.48 9.98
C THR A 289 -12.13 3.53 9.17
N VAL A 290 -12.05 3.80 7.88
CA VAL A 290 -11.14 3.09 6.95
C VAL A 290 -10.53 4.10 6.01
N ALA A 291 -9.28 3.87 5.58
CA ALA A 291 -8.72 4.68 4.52
C ALA A 291 -9.63 4.59 3.29
N GLY A 292 -10.07 5.74 2.84
CA GLY A 292 -11.03 5.87 1.75
C GLY A 292 -10.33 6.13 0.42
N SER A 293 -10.95 5.66 -0.65
CA SER A 293 -10.66 6.16 -1.98
C SER A 293 -11.37 7.51 -2.17
N THR A 294 -10.78 8.39 -2.96
CA THR A 294 -11.52 9.58 -3.40
C THR A 294 -12.74 9.12 -4.18
N THR A 295 -13.93 9.46 -3.68
CA THR A 295 -15.19 9.19 -4.39
C THR A 295 -15.58 10.40 -5.24
N GLY A 296 -16.31 10.17 -6.34
CA GLY A 296 -16.79 11.23 -7.22
C GLY A 296 -15.70 11.90 -8.05
N THR A 297 -14.52 11.31 -8.16
CA THR A 297 -13.52 11.71 -9.14
C THR A 297 -13.64 10.86 -10.41
N LYS A 298 -13.27 11.44 -11.56
CA LYS A 298 -13.26 10.67 -12.83
C LYS A 298 -12.44 9.37 -12.72
N ALA A 299 -11.34 9.38 -11.96
CA ALA A 299 -10.48 8.21 -11.79
C ALA A 299 -11.15 7.13 -10.93
N SER A 300 -11.76 7.49 -9.79
CA SER A 300 -12.45 6.53 -8.94
C SER A 300 -13.68 5.92 -9.62
N ASP A 301 -14.52 6.77 -10.27
CA ASP A 301 -15.72 6.29 -10.96
C ASP A 301 -15.38 5.38 -12.16
N ALA A 302 -14.30 5.70 -12.86
CA ALA A 302 -13.80 4.85 -13.94
C ALA A 302 -13.21 3.53 -13.41
N PHE A 303 -12.60 3.54 -12.23
CA PHE A 303 -12.09 2.31 -11.61
C PHE A 303 -13.22 1.37 -11.19
N ASP A 304 -14.33 1.89 -10.67
CA ASP A 304 -15.53 1.09 -10.37
C ASP A 304 -16.02 0.35 -11.62
N LYS A 305 -16.13 1.08 -12.74
CA LYS A 305 -16.54 0.50 -14.05
C LYS A 305 -15.51 -0.51 -14.57
N LEU A 306 -14.22 -0.19 -14.47
CA LEU A 306 -13.13 -1.07 -14.90
C LEU A 306 -13.14 -2.38 -14.09
N PHE A 307 -13.29 -2.30 -12.79
CA PHE A 307 -13.33 -3.47 -11.92
C PHE A 307 -14.54 -4.35 -12.22
N ALA A 308 -15.72 -3.75 -12.43
CA ALA A 308 -16.95 -4.45 -12.77
C ALA A 308 -16.94 -5.05 -14.18
N SER A 309 -16.24 -4.43 -15.15
CA SER A 309 -16.24 -4.85 -16.57
C SER A 309 -15.47 -6.14 -16.84
N LYS A 310 -14.65 -6.61 -15.91
CA LYS A 310 -13.83 -7.80 -16.09
C LYS A 310 -14.48 -9.03 -15.46
N PRO A 311 -14.39 -10.21 -16.11
CA PRO A 311 -14.97 -11.44 -15.59
C PRO A 311 -14.49 -11.76 -14.17
N GLY A 312 -15.38 -12.37 -13.40
CA GLY A 312 -15.12 -12.83 -12.03
C GLY A 312 -16.20 -12.33 -11.08
N THR A 313 -16.48 -13.13 -10.08
CA THR A 313 -17.50 -12.87 -9.06
C THR A 313 -17.02 -11.93 -7.94
N GLN A 314 -15.74 -11.52 -7.98
CA GLN A 314 -15.18 -10.66 -6.95
C GLN A 314 -15.82 -9.28 -6.97
N GLN A 315 -16.46 -8.95 -5.87
CA GLN A 315 -16.96 -7.60 -5.62
C GLN A 315 -15.81 -6.68 -5.18
N ARG A 316 -16.01 -5.36 -5.36
CA ARG A 316 -15.14 -4.35 -4.79
C ARG A 316 -14.98 -4.56 -3.29
N GLN A 317 -13.76 -4.44 -2.82
CA GLN A 317 -13.42 -4.44 -1.40
C GLN A 317 -12.74 -3.12 -1.02
N THR A 318 -12.81 -2.78 0.27
CA THR A 318 -12.04 -1.65 0.78
C THR A 318 -10.55 -1.85 0.44
N LEU A 319 -9.86 -0.78 0.01
CA LEU A 319 -8.43 -0.76 -0.32
C LEU A 319 -8.02 -1.54 -1.58
N ASP A 320 -8.94 -2.04 -2.40
CA ASP A 320 -8.57 -2.68 -3.67
C ASP A 320 -7.96 -1.68 -4.66
N SER A 321 -8.44 -0.42 -4.69
CA SER A 321 -7.82 0.66 -5.46
C SER A 321 -6.37 0.94 -5.05
N ASN A 322 -6.02 0.79 -3.77
CA ASN A 322 -4.66 0.94 -3.30
C ASN A 322 -3.72 -0.13 -3.87
N ASN A 323 -4.24 -1.36 -4.10
CA ASN A 323 -3.50 -2.43 -4.76
C ASN A 323 -3.29 -2.15 -6.26
N PHE A 324 -4.28 -1.56 -6.93
CA PHE A 324 -4.14 -1.08 -8.30
C PHE A 324 -3.06 0.01 -8.39
N ASP A 325 -3.11 0.99 -7.49
CA ASP A 325 -2.17 2.11 -7.48
C ASP A 325 -0.74 1.67 -7.14
N GLY A 326 -0.57 0.74 -6.19
CA GLY A 326 0.73 0.17 -5.87
C GLY A 326 1.39 -0.52 -7.07
N ALA A 327 0.63 -1.31 -7.84
CA ALA A 327 1.13 -1.93 -9.06
C ALA A 327 1.46 -0.88 -10.14
N MET A 328 0.63 0.16 -10.26
CA MET A 328 0.87 1.25 -11.22
C MET A 328 2.14 2.03 -10.89
N ILE A 329 2.41 2.30 -9.61
CA ILE A 329 3.62 2.98 -9.15
C ILE A 329 4.87 2.16 -9.50
N CYS A 330 4.87 0.83 -9.28
CA CYS A 330 5.97 -0.05 -9.70
C CYS A 330 6.24 0.10 -11.22
N ILE A 331 5.19 0.10 -12.04
CA ILE A 331 5.31 0.21 -13.49
C ILE A 331 5.85 1.59 -13.91
N LEU A 332 5.27 2.67 -13.39
CA LEU A 332 5.71 4.04 -13.72
C LEU A 332 7.15 4.30 -13.26
N ALA A 333 7.53 3.79 -12.09
CA ALA A 333 8.90 3.88 -11.59
C ALA A 333 9.90 3.11 -12.47
N SER A 334 9.52 1.92 -12.97
CA SER A 334 10.31 1.15 -13.93
C SER A 334 10.46 1.92 -15.27
N VAL A 335 9.39 2.53 -15.78
CA VAL A 335 9.46 3.38 -16.99
C VAL A 335 10.40 4.57 -16.77
N ALA A 336 10.32 5.24 -15.61
CA ALA A 336 11.18 6.37 -15.27
C ALA A 336 12.65 5.96 -15.10
N ALA A 337 12.90 4.79 -14.50
CA ALA A 337 14.22 4.20 -14.35
C ALA A 337 14.78 3.69 -15.70
N ASN A 338 13.90 3.43 -16.65
CA ASN A 338 14.22 2.70 -17.88
C ASN A 338 14.92 1.38 -17.59
N SER A 339 14.47 0.64 -16.57
CA SER A 339 15.09 -0.57 -16.03
C SER A 339 14.05 -1.48 -15.38
N GLY A 340 14.24 -2.80 -15.50
CA GLY A 340 13.52 -3.81 -14.74
C GLY A 340 14.19 -4.15 -13.39
N LYS A 341 15.29 -3.50 -13.00
CA LYS A 341 16.00 -3.84 -11.76
C LYS A 341 15.41 -3.10 -10.57
N GLY A 342 15.11 -3.82 -9.49
CA GLY A 342 14.54 -3.25 -8.26
C GLY A 342 15.36 -2.09 -7.69
N SER A 343 16.70 -2.19 -7.70
CA SER A 343 17.61 -1.15 -7.23
C SER A 343 17.59 0.16 -8.04
N ASP A 344 17.08 0.13 -9.27
CA ASP A 344 16.88 1.32 -10.09
C ASP A 344 15.45 1.85 -9.95
N ILE A 345 14.47 0.94 -9.88
CA ILE A 345 13.05 1.25 -9.70
C ILE A 345 12.84 2.03 -8.40
N VAL A 346 13.43 1.59 -7.29
CA VAL A 346 13.26 2.22 -5.97
C VAL A 346 13.60 3.72 -5.96
N LYS A 347 14.60 4.13 -6.73
CA LYS A 347 15.04 5.53 -6.86
C LYS A 347 14.01 6.44 -7.54
N GLN A 348 13.04 5.85 -8.25
CA GLN A 348 12.05 6.58 -9.03
C GLN A 348 10.65 6.60 -8.37
N ILE A 349 10.40 5.76 -7.35
CA ILE A 349 9.06 5.62 -6.76
C ILE A 349 8.51 6.96 -6.26
N GLN A 350 9.27 7.70 -5.47
CA GLN A 350 8.85 9.02 -5.00
C GLN A 350 8.68 10.01 -6.15
N ARG A 351 9.59 9.99 -7.13
CA ARG A 351 9.58 10.91 -8.26
C ARG A 351 8.34 10.78 -9.13
N VAL A 352 7.82 9.56 -9.33
CA VAL A 352 6.65 9.34 -10.17
C VAL A 352 5.33 9.56 -9.44
N ALA A 353 5.34 9.59 -8.11
CA ALA A 353 4.14 9.61 -7.28
C ALA A 353 4.01 10.87 -6.42
N SER A 354 4.93 11.84 -6.54
CA SER A 354 4.92 13.03 -5.69
C SER A 354 5.22 14.32 -6.50
N THR A 355 4.77 15.44 -5.97
CA THR A 355 5.14 16.77 -6.52
C THR A 355 6.67 16.96 -6.48
N PRO A 356 7.25 17.77 -7.48
CA PRO A 356 6.59 18.75 -8.34
C PRO A 356 6.18 18.24 -9.72
N GLY A 357 5.94 17.15 -10.11
CA GLY A 357 5.56 16.72 -11.47
C GLY A 357 4.17 17.18 -11.93
N LYS A 358 3.92 17.12 -13.24
CA LYS A 358 2.58 17.29 -13.78
C LYS A 358 1.70 16.12 -13.35
N THR A 359 0.47 16.40 -12.91
CA THR A 359 -0.49 15.39 -12.49
C THR A 359 -0.99 14.55 -13.66
N TYR A 360 -0.95 13.23 -13.47
CA TYR A 360 -1.52 12.21 -14.34
C TYR A 360 -2.27 11.17 -13.51
N THR A 361 -3.30 10.60 -14.12
CA THR A 361 -4.00 9.44 -13.58
C THR A 361 -3.84 8.26 -14.54
N TYR A 362 -4.31 7.09 -14.17
CA TYR A 362 -4.29 5.95 -15.09
C TYR A 362 -5.18 6.16 -16.34
N LEU A 363 -6.10 7.14 -16.33
CA LEU A 363 -6.94 7.48 -17.48
C LEU A 363 -6.16 8.15 -18.63
N ASN A 364 -5.05 8.78 -18.32
CA ASN A 364 -4.14 9.39 -19.29
C ASN A 364 -2.72 8.82 -19.25
N LEU A 365 -2.64 7.52 -18.92
CA LEU A 365 -1.40 6.79 -18.67
C LEU A 365 -0.42 6.84 -19.86
N THR A 366 -0.92 6.75 -21.09
CA THR A 366 -0.08 6.89 -22.30
C THR A 366 0.69 8.21 -22.32
N ALA A 367 0.06 9.31 -21.91
CA ALA A 367 0.70 10.62 -21.84
C ALA A 367 1.72 10.69 -20.67
N ALA A 368 1.41 10.06 -19.53
CA ALA A 368 2.35 9.93 -18.41
C ALA A 368 3.62 9.17 -18.82
N ILE A 369 3.47 8.02 -19.48
CA ILE A 369 4.59 7.21 -20.00
C ILE A 369 5.44 8.00 -20.99
N LYS A 370 4.81 8.71 -21.94
CA LYS A 370 5.55 9.59 -22.89
C LYS A 370 6.30 10.71 -22.16
N ALA A 371 5.72 11.29 -21.12
CA ALA A 371 6.39 12.31 -20.31
C ALA A 371 7.63 11.76 -19.61
N LEU A 372 7.51 10.57 -18.98
CA LEU A 372 8.64 9.90 -18.32
C LEU A 372 9.75 9.54 -19.32
N LYS A 373 9.42 9.02 -20.50
CA LYS A 373 10.40 8.72 -21.55
C LYS A 373 11.09 9.97 -22.10
N ALA A 374 10.46 11.14 -22.01
CA ALA A 374 11.05 12.44 -22.32
C ALA A 374 11.82 13.05 -21.12
N GLY A 375 12.07 12.30 -20.04
CA GLY A 375 12.78 12.74 -18.85
C GLY A 375 12.03 13.71 -17.95
N LYS A 376 10.73 13.92 -18.18
CA LYS A 376 9.90 14.84 -17.39
C LYS A 376 9.40 14.18 -16.12
N ASP A 377 9.28 14.97 -15.04
CA ASP A 377 8.65 14.54 -13.81
C ASP A 377 7.13 14.45 -13.97
N ILE A 378 6.55 13.47 -13.29
CA ILE A 378 5.10 13.32 -13.16
C ILE A 378 4.71 13.26 -11.68
N ASN A 379 3.44 13.57 -11.41
CA ASN A 379 2.77 13.28 -10.15
C ASN A 379 1.60 12.34 -10.45
N TYR A 380 1.74 11.05 -10.14
CA TYR A 380 0.67 10.09 -10.35
C TYR A 380 -0.38 10.23 -9.25
N GLU A 381 -1.61 10.53 -9.63
CA GLU A 381 -2.78 10.41 -8.75
C GLU A 381 -3.53 9.12 -9.06
N GLY A 382 -3.68 8.29 -8.04
CA GLY A 382 -4.23 6.96 -8.15
C GLY A 382 -5.74 6.89 -8.32
N ALA A 383 -6.24 5.68 -8.54
CA ALA A 383 -7.66 5.34 -8.46
C ALA A 383 -8.19 5.51 -7.03
N GLY A 384 -7.33 5.26 -6.02
CA GLY A 384 -7.62 5.51 -4.61
C GLY A 384 -7.44 6.97 -4.18
N GLY A 385 -6.75 7.79 -4.96
CA GLY A 385 -6.46 9.18 -4.65
C GLY A 385 -4.98 9.55 -4.75
N PRO A 386 -4.58 10.69 -4.19
CA PRO A 386 -3.18 11.12 -4.16
C PRO A 386 -2.28 10.10 -3.44
N VAL A 387 -1.11 9.84 -4.01
CA VAL A 387 -0.11 8.91 -3.48
C VAL A 387 1.23 9.60 -3.22
N ASP A 388 1.20 10.88 -2.86
CA ASP A 388 2.40 11.64 -2.50
C ASP A 388 3.11 11.03 -1.29
N PHE A 389 4.34 10.58 -1.47
CA PHE A 389 5.15 10.00 -0.41
C PHE A 389 6.00 11.05 0.32
N ASP A 390 6.15 10.89 1.64
CA ASP A 390 7.17 11.58 2.43
C ASP A 390 8.52 10.81 2.38
N ALA A 391 9.50 11.29 3.15
CA ALA A 391 10.83 10.70 3.17
C ALA A 391 10.87 9.25 3.69
N ASN A 392 9.84 8.83 4.43
CA ASN A 392 9.72 7.48 4.97
C ASN A 392 8.88 6.55 4.08
N GLY A 393 8.49 6.97 2.87
CA GLY A 393 7.59 6.19 2.02
C GLY A 393 6.13 6.18 2.48
N ASP A 394 5.75 7.06 3.42
CA ASP A 394 4.39 7.23 3.92
C ASP A 394 3.62 8.28 3.09
N LEU A 395 2.30 8.14 3.04
CA LEU A 395 1.46 9.16 2.41
C LEU A 395 1.45 10.48 3.21
N ARG A 396 1.62 11.61 2.51
CA ARG A 396 1.54 12.98 3.07
C ARG A 396 0.12 13.43 3.35
N ALA A 397 -0.85 12.83 2.72
CA ALA A 397 -2.26 13.12 2.90
C ALA A 397 -3.06 11.83 2.96
N ALA A 398 -4.18 11.86 3.66
CA ALA A 398 -5.06 10.72 3.80
C ALA A 398 -6.50 11.14 3.62
N LEU A 399 -7.27 10.26 3.01
CA LEU A 399 -8.71 10.32 2.99
C LEU A 399 -9.24 9.17 3.85
N TYR A 400 -10.19 9.47 4.72
CA TYR A 400 -10.85 8.45 5.54
C TYR A 400 -12.35 8.46 5.32
N ASN A 401 -12.90 7.30 5.09
CA ASN A 401 -14.34 7.08 5.14
C ASN A 401 -14.75 6.74 6.57
N VAL A 402 -15.73 7.45 7.08
CA VAL A 402 -16.52 7.05 8.23
C VAL A 402 -17.68 6.22 7.71
N PHE A 403 -17.86 5.03 8.22
CA PHE A 403 -18.88 4.10 7.75
C PHE A 403 -19.69 3.51 8.89
N THR A 404 -20.84 2.94 8.54
CA THR A 404 -21.68 2.10 9.40
C THR A 404 -22.06 0.82 8.66
N TYR A 405 -22.35 -0.23 9.42
CA TYR A 405 -23.00 -1.43 8.90
C TYR A 405 -24.50 -1.33 9.10
N LYS A 406 -25.25 -1.55 8.03
CA LYS A 406 -26.69 -1.64 8.03
C LYS A 406 -27.13 -2.74 7.06
N ASP A 407 -28.01 -3.62 7.53
CA ASP A 407 -28.54 -4.73 6.72
C ASP A 407 -27.40 -5.59 6.08
N GLY A 408 -26.35 -5.85 6.85
CA GLY A 408 -25.19 -6.62 6.42
C GLY A 408 -24.24 -5.92 5.44
N LYS A 409 -24.45 -4.63 5.12
CA LYS A 409 -23.64 -3.87 4.16
C LYS A 409 -22.99 -2.64 4.81
N GLN A 410 -21.77 -2.36 4.37
CA GLN A 410 -21.06 -1.15 4.74
C GLN A 410 -21.63 0.05 3.95
N SER A 411 -21.96 1.12 4.65
CA SER A 411 -22.40 2.39 4.05
C SER A 411 -21.51 3.52 4.53
N VAL A 412 -20.91 4.25 3.61
CA VAL A 412 -20.13 5.45 3.92
C VAL A 412 -21.07 6.59 4.28
N ILE A 413 -20.91 7.15 5.48
CA ILE A 413 -21.72 8.26 5.99
C ILE A 413 -21.00 9.60 5.89
N ARG A 414 -19.68 9.61 5.93
CA ARG A 414 -18.89 10.84 5.86
C ARG A 414 -17.49 10.54 5.34
N GLN A 415 -16.90 11.47 4.64
CA GLN A 415 -15.52 11.41 4.18
C GLN A 415 -14.71 12.56 4.80
N LEU A 416 -13.51 12.26 5.27
CA LEU A 416 -12.60 13.19 5.94
C LEU A 416 -11.27 13.22 5.22
N LYS A 417 -10.82 14.41 4.79
CA LYS A 417 -9.50 14.61 4.19
C LYS A 417 -8.56 15.18 5.24
N ILE A 418 -7.44 14.51 5.44
CA ILE A 418 -6.40 14.91 6.39
C ILE A 418 -5.09 15.15 5.62
N LYS A 419 -4.41 16.24 5.96
CA LYS A 419 -3.02 16.48 5.56
C LYS A 419 -2.13 16.29 6.78
N LYS A 420 -0.98 15.63 6.58
CA LYS A 420 0.06 15.43 7.62
C LYS A 420 0.75 16.77 7.91
#